data_97851bf33f33feeaa61c148d4d464e80
#
_entry.id   97851bf33f33feeaa61c148d4d464e80
#
_cell.length_a   1.000
_cell.length_b   1.000
_cell.length_c   1.000
_cell.angle_alpha   90.00
_cell.angle_beta   90.00
_cell.angle_gamma   90.00
#
_symmetry.space_group_name_H-M   'P 1'
#
loop_
_entity.id
_entity.type
_entity.pdbx_description
1 polymer ?
#
loop_
_entity_poly.entity_id
_entity_poly.type
_entity_poly.pdbx_seq_one_letter_code
_entity_poly.pdbx_strand_id
1 'polypeptide(L)'
;MAGSQSEHPRSEDRVGVIDLIAHDPKTDEAVLVMNEPGPWDGSGQRLLELQERFNAYVSFLLDGEFAEWDPKLAQKRARIEVRCAHLPDARAMDLLGNIHYQLAHQEIKVEVVVKPANANPARID
;
A
#
# COMPACT_ATOMS: atom_id res chain seq x y z
N MET A 1 0.81 -11.38 -29.47
CA MET A 1 0.83 -11.26 -29.00
C MET A 1 1.00 -11.01 -28.37
N ALA A 2 0.82 -11.73 -28.66
CA ALA A 2 1.04 -11.66 -27.51
C ALA A 2 1.62 -10.70 -27.15
N GLY A 3 1.85 -10.36 -27.95
CA GLY A 3 2.45 -9.24 -27.60
C GLY A 3 1.89 -8.63 -26.44
N SER A 4 0.72 -8.74 -26.28
CA SER A 4 0.16 -8.11 -25.14
C SER A 4 0.82 -8.54 -23.90
N GLN A 5 1.30 -9.73 -23.85
CA GLN A 5 1.94 -10.09 -22.68
C GLN A 5 3.24 -9.50 -22.51
N SER A 6 3.89 -9.17 -23.59
CA SER A 6 5.22 -8.65 -23.43
C SER A 6 5.19 -7.28 -22.80
N GLU A 7 4.11 -6.53 -22.95
CA GLU A 7 4.10 -5.27 -22.32
C GLU A 7 3.69 -5.37 -20.90
N HIS A 8 3.08 -6.44 -20.54
CA HIS A 8 2.65 -6.60 -19.20
C HIS A 8 3.70 -7.04 -18.21
N PRO A 9 4.78 -7.69 -18.60
CA PRO A 9 5.72 -8.16 -17.57
C PRO A 9 6.14 -7.07 -16.62
N ARG A 10 6.41 -5.86 -17.15
CA ARG A 10 6.84 -4.82 -16.27
C ARG A 10 5.70 -4.33 -15.39
N SER A 11 4.52 -4.20 -15.95
CA SER A 11 3.37 -3.82 -15.16
C SER A 11 3.05 -4.86 -14.14
N GLU A 12 3.17 -6.11 -14.52
CA GLU A 12 2.92 -7.18 -13.59
C GLU A 12 3.92 -7.20 -12.47
N ASP A 13 5.17 -6.88 -12.75
CA ASP A 13 6.16 -6.80 -11.70
C ASP A 13 5.79 -5.74 -10.68
N ARG A 14 5.31 -4.60 -11.13
CA ARG A 14 4.92 -3.55 -10.22
C ARG A 14 3.66 -3.91 -9.47
N VAL A 15 2.69 -4.46 -10.18
CA VAL A 15 1.47 -4.90 -9.52
C VAL A 15 1.80 -6.00 -8.52
N GLY A 16 2.81 -6.83 -8.83
CA GLY A 16 3.23 -7.84 -7.89
C GLY A 16 3.79 -7.28 -6.60
N VAL A 17 4.28 -6.04 -6.61
CA VAL A 17 4.73 -5.38 -5.40
C VAL A 17 3.56 -4.82 -4.61
N ILE A 18 2.48 -4.48 -5.30
CA ILE A 18 1.27 -3.96 -4.67
C ILE A 18 0.39 -5.14 -4.32
N ASP A 19 0.09 -5.31 -3.05
CA ASP A 19 -0.65 -6.49 -2.60
C ASP A 19 -2.07 -6.55 -3.13
N LEU A 20 -2.73 -5.41 -3.19
CA LEU A 20 -4.10 -5.36 -3.66
C LEU A 20 -4.44 -3.94 -4.07
N ILE A 21 -5.16 -3.79 -5.17
CA ILE A 21 -5.67 -2.50 -5.60
C ILE A 21 -7.19 -2.60 -5.68
N ALA A 22 -7.87 -1.65 -5.09
CA ALA A 22 -9.32 -1.66 -5.03
C ALA A 22 -9.87 -0.25 -5.17
N HIS A 23 -11.16 -0.16 -5.35
CA HIS A 23 -11.86 1.12 -5.37
C HIS A 23 -12.81 1.14 -4.17
N ASP A 24 -12.73 2.22 -3.41
CA ASP A 24 -13.64 2.41 -2.28
C ASP A 24 -14.82 3.27 -2.74
N PRO A 25 -16.00 2.67 -2.89
CA PRO A 25 -17.14 3.44 -3.43
C PRO A 25 -17.66 4.49 -2.46
N LYS A 26 -17.37 4.36 -1.17
CA LYS A 26 -17.85 5.34 -0.21
C LYS A 26 -17.06 6.63 -0.29
N THR A 27 -15.77 6.54 -0.50
CA THR A 27 -14.92 7.72 -0.57
C THR A 27 -14.53 8.05 -2.00
N ASP A 28 -14.81 7.15 -2.92
CA ASP A 28 -14.42 7.27 -4.34
C ASP A 28 -12.92 7.39 -4.48
N GLU A 29 -12.20 6.60 -3.69
CA GLU A 29 -10.75 6.60 -3.70
C GLU A 29 -10.21 5.31 -4.28
N ALA A 30 -9.04 5.41 -4.91
CA ALA A 30 -8.26 4.23 -5.25
C ALA A 30 -7.52 3.80 -4.00
N VAL A 31 -7.63 2.53 -3.63
CA VAL A 31 -7.01 2.02 -2.41
C VAL A 31 -5.95 1.02 -2.79
N LEU A 32 -4.72 1.31 -2.40
CA LEU A 32 -3.62 0.38 -2.57
C LEU A 32 -3.32 -0.22 -1.20
N VAL A 33 -3.45 -1.54 -1.09
CA VAL A 33 -3.29 -2.23 0.18
C VAL A 33 -1.85 -2.70 0.32
N MET A 34 -1.27 -2.45 1.49
CA MET A 34 0.06 -2.91 1.84
C MET A 34 -0.06 -3.79 3.07
N ASN A 35 0.15 -5.09 2.90
CA ASN A 35 0.07 -6.01 4.02
C ASN A 35 1.40 -6.10 4.75
N GLU A 36 1.34 -5.94 6.06
CA GLU A 36 2.51 -6.06 6.92
C GLU A 36 2.24 -7.14 7.95
N PRO A 37 2.48 -8.40 7.57
CA PRO A 37 2.11 -9.51 8.45
C PRO A 37 3.11 -9.77 9.56
N GLY A 38 4.33 -9.28 9.44
CA GLY A 38 5.37 -9.58 10.42
C GLY A 38 5.31 -8.69 11.63
N PRO A 39 5.93 -9.15 12.71
CA PRO A 39 5.99 -8.33 13.92
C PRO A 39 6.97 -7.19 13.76
N TRP A 40 6.85 -6.21 14.66
CA TRP A 40 7.73 -5.06 14.68
C TRP A 40 8.78 -5.31 15.75
N ASP A 41 10.04 -5.37 15.32
CA ASP A 41 11.11 -5.75 16.24
C ASP A 41 11.98 -4.58 16.67
N GLY A 42 11.60 -3.36 16.27
CA GLY A 42 12.34 -2.17 16.66
C GLY A 42 13.64 -1.96 15.90
N SER A 43 13.96 -2.84 14.95
CA SER A 43 15.23 -2.72 14.23
C SER A 43 15.14 -1.71 13.12
N GLY A 44 16.28 -1.12 12.78
CA GLY A 44 16.35 -0.21 11.64
C GLY A 44 16.09 -0.93 10.32
N GLN A 45 16.43 -2.20 10.25
CA GLN A 45 16.21 -2.98 9.03
C GLN A 45 14.71 -3.08 8.73
N ARG A 46 13.92 -3.34 9.75
CA ARG A 46 12.48 -3.47 9.58
C ARG A 46 11.87 -2.16 9.10
N LEU A 47 12.34 -1.06 9.64
CA LEU A 47 11.86 0.26 9.24
C LEU A 47 12.30 0.60 7.82
N LEU A 48 13.50 0.22 7.44
CA LEU A 48 13.98 0.46 6.09
C LEU A 48 13.15 -0.32 5.08
N GLU A 49 12.80 -1.56 5.41
CA GLU A 49 11.95 -2.36 4.52
C GLU A 49 10.60 -1.71 4.32
N LEU A 50 10.02 -1.18 5.39
CA LEU A 50 8.75 -0.49 5.27
C LEU A 50 8.87 0.74 4.38
N GLN A 51 9.93 1.50 4.56
CA GLN A 51 10.15 2.70 3.76
C GLN A 51 10.34 2.35 2.29
N GLU A 52 11.05 1.28 2.01
CA GLU A 52 11.26 0.85 0.63
C GLU A 52 9.95 0.41 -0.02
N ARG A 53 9.08 -0.22 0.74
CA ARG A 53 7.78 -0.60 0.21
C ARG A 53 6.95 0.63 -0.11
N PHE A 54 6.97 1.64 0.76
CA PHE A 54 6.26 2.88 0.46
C PHE A 54 6.81 3.54 -0.79
N ASN A 55 8.14 3.54 -0.94
CA ASN A 55 8.74 4.12 -2.14
C ASN A 55 8.23 3.43 -3.40
N ALA A 56 8.10 2.11 -3.35
CA ALA A 56 7.60 1.37 -4.50
C ALA A 56 6.14 1.70 -4.79
N TYR A 57 5.32 1.83 -3.75
CA TYR A 57 3.92 2.19 -3.93
C TYR A 57 3.76 3.59 -4.50
N VAL A 58 4.53 4.54 -3.98
CA VAL A 58 4.48 5.91 -4.46
C VAL A 58 4.95 5.99 -5.90
N SER A 59 5.99 5.26 -6.23
CA SER A 59 6.49 5.21 -7.60
C SER A 59 5.43 4.69 -8.56
N PHE A 60 4.74 3.64 -8.16
CA PHE A 60 3.66 3.10 -8.96
C PHE A 60 2.58 4.15 -9.20
N LEU A 61 2.24 4.91 -8.17
CA LEU A 61 1.19 5.91 -8.28
C LEU A 61 1.61 7.12 -9.12
N LEU A 62 2.86 7.56 -8.98
CA LEU A 62 3.26 8.85 -9.55
C LEU A 62 4.03 8.76 -10.87
N ASP A 63 4.57 7.59 -11.19
CA ASP A 63 5.42 7.46 -12.37
C ASP A 63 4.68 7.03 -13.61
N GLY A 64 3.35 7.01 -13.55
CA GLY A 64 2.55 6.71 -14.74
C GLY A 64 2.12 5.27 -14.88
N GLU A 65 2.66 4.36 -14.08
CA GLU A 65 2.30 2.96 -14.22
C GLU A 65 0.86 2.69 -13.83
N PHE A 66 0.40 3.33 -12.77
CA PHE A 66 -0.98 3.18 -12.35
C PHE A 66 -1.93 3.68 -13.43
N ALA A 67 -1.59 4.82 -14.04
CA ALA A 67 -2.41 5.38 -15.09
C ALA A 67 -2.45 4.48 -16.31
N GLU A 68 -1.37 3.77 -16.60
CA GLU A 68 -1.36 2.82 -17.69
C GLU A 68 -2.17 1.58 -17.36
N TRP A 69 -2.09 1.16 -16.11
CA TRP A 69 -2.76 -0.05 -15.67
C TRP A 69 -4.27 0.12 -15.59
N ASP A 70 -4.72 1.23 -15.02
CA ASP A 70 -6.15 1.52 -14.88
C ASP A 70 -6.36 3.03 -14.93
N PRO A 71 -6.53 3.57 -16.15
CA PRO A 71 -6.62 5.03 -16.31
C PRO A 71 -7.77 5.67 -15.54
N LYS A 72 -8.89 4.99 -15.42
CA LYS A 72 -10.02 5.57 -14.70
C LYS A 72 -9.76 5.64 -13.22
N LEU A 73 -9.26 4.54 -12.66
CA LEU A 73 -8.99 4.50 -11.24
C LEU A 73 -7.87 5.45 -10.88
N ALA A 74 -6.91 5.63 -11.79
CA ALA A 74 -5.77 6.51 -11.55
C ALA A 74 -6.16 7.98 -11.46
N GLN A 75 -7.35 8.34 -11.92
CA GLN A 75 -7.83 9.70 -11.78
C GLN A 75 -8.41 10.00 -10.41
N LYS A 76 -8.65 8.97 -9.63
CA LYS A 76 -9.21 9.15 -8.29
C LYS A 76 -8.11 9.52 -7.32
N ARG A 77 -8.49 10.06 -6.17
CA ARG A 77 -7.54 10.24 -5.10
C ARG A 77 -7.08 8.88 -4.64
N ALA A 78 -5.84 8.81 -4.18
CA ALA A 78 -5.24 7.56 -3.77
C ALA A 78 -5.10 7.47 -2.27
N ARG A 79 -5.31 6.27 -1.75
CA ARG A 79 -5.09 5.95 -0.35
C ARG A 79 -4.24 4.71 -0.26
N ILE A 80 -3.18 4.74 0.53
CA ILE A 80 -2.41 3.54 0.83
C ILE A 80 -2.88 3.04 2.19
N GLU A 81 -3.44 1.85 2.20
CA GLU A 81 -3.95 1.27 3.43
C GLU A 81 -2.97 0.21 3.90
N VAL A 82 -2.30 0.50 5.01
CA VAL A 82 -1.31 -0.40 5.59
C VAL A 82 -2.02 -1.30 6.58
N ARG A 83 -2.12 -2.57 6.24
CA ARG A 83 -2.79 -3.57 7.09
C ARG A 83 -1.75 -4.32 7.89
N CYS A 84 -1.73 -4.08 9.18
CA CYS A 84 -0.73 -4.64 10.07
C CYS A 84 -1.35 -5.77 10.87
N ALA A 85 -0.66 -6.92 10.91
CA ALA A 85 -1.10 -8.03 11.76
C ALA A 85 -0.72 -7.78 13.22
N HIS A 86 0.24 -6.90 13.45
CA HIS A 86 0.69 -6.55 14.80
C HIS A 86 0.69 -5.05 14.95
N LEU A 87 0.40 -4.56 16.14
CA LEU A 87 0.42 -3.14 16.41
C LEU A 87 1.83 -2.59 16.19
N PRO A 88 2.01 -1.58 15.35
CA PRO A 88 3.33 -1.01 15.14
C PRO A 88 3.88 -0.41 16.41
N ASP A 89 5.19 -0.56 16.62
CA ASP A 89 5.82 0.04 17.78
C ASP A 89 5.99 1.55 17.58
N ALA A 90 6.53 2.22 18.58
CA ALA A 90 6.61 3.69 18.54
C ALA A 90 7.43 4.18 17.37
N ARG A 91 8.53 3.50 17.06
CA ARG A 91 9.37 3.93 15.94
C ARG A 91 8.66 3.74 14.60
N ALA A 92 7.95 2.64 14.46
CA ALA A 92 7.20 2.39 13.24
C ALA A 92 6.06 3.41 13.10
N MET A 93 5.38 3.74 14.20
CA MET A 93 4.32 4.74 14.13
C MET A 93 4.86 6.11 13.78
N ASP A 94 6.05 6.47 14.29
CA ASP A 94 6.67 7.73 13.91
C ASP A 94 6.99 7.77 12.44
N LEU A 95 7.52 6.69 11.91
CA LEU A 95 7.83 6.62 10.49
C LEU A 95 6.57 6.72 9.65
N LEU A 96 5.54 5.99 10.02
CA LEU A 96 4.27 6.01 9.29
C LEU A 96 3.65 7.41 9.32
N GLY A 97 3.74 8.09 10.47
CA GLY A 97 3.23 9.44 10.57
C GLY A 97 3.99 10.42 9.69
N ASN A 98 5.31 10.28 9.62
CA ASN A 98 6.12 11.14 8.77
C ASN A 98 5.81 10.89 7.30
N ILE A 99 5.64 9.63 6.92
CA ILE A 99 5.29 9.29 5.54
C ILE A 99 3.92 9.87 5.20
N HIS A 100 2.98 9.71 6.10
CA HIS A 100 1.64 10.25 5.88
C HIS A 100 1.69 11.76 5.66
N TYR A 101 2.44 12.45 6.50
CA TYR A 101 2.56 13.89 6.38
C TYR A 101 3.17 14.29 5.03
N GLN A 102 4.22 13.60 4.61
CA GLN A 102 4.87 13.90 3.35
C GLN A 102 3.98 13.60 2.16
N LEU A 103 3.28 12.47 2.19
CA LEU A 103 2.45 12.08 1.06
C LEU A 103 1.17 12.90 0.96
N ALA A 104 0.76 13.55 2.04
CA ALA A 104 -0.39 14.44 1.97
C ALA A 104 -0.16 15.57 0.98
N HIS A 105 1.09 15.97 0.78
CA HIS A 105 1.42 17.01 -0.20
C HIS A 105 1.20 16.52 -1.62
N GLN A 106 1.16 15.22 -1.82
CA GLN A 106 0.90 14.62 -3.12
C GLN A 106 -0.56 14.16 -3.23
N GLU A 107 -1.37 14.50 -2.25
CA GLU A 107 -2.78 14.08 -2.19
C GLU A 107 -2.91 12.56 -2.10
N ILE A 108 -1.96 11.93 -1.45
CA ILE A 108 -2.00 10.50 -1.16
C ILE A 108 -2.23 10.34 0.34
N LYS A 109 -3.30 9.65 0.69
CA LYS A 109 -3.62 9.41 2.08
C LYS A 109 -2.97 8.11 2.53
N VAL A 110 -2.51 8.07 3.76
CA VAL A 110 -1.99 6.84 4.36
C VAL A 110 -2.86 6.50 5.55
N GLU A 111 -3.34 5.27 5.59
CA GLU A 111 -4.19 4.81 6.67
C GLU A 111 -3.61 3.52 7.22
N VAL A 112 -3.50 3.43 8.53
CA VAL A 112 -2.96 2.24 9.19
C VAL A 112 -4.10 1.49 9.86
N VAL A 113 -4.23 0.22 9.51
CA VAL A 113 -5.27 -0.64 10.05
C VAL A 113 -4.59 -1.81 10.72
N VAL A 114 -4.92 -2.08 11.98
CA VAL A 114 -4.35 -3.20 12.70
C VAL A 114 -5.40 -4.29 12.80
N LYS A 115 -5.11 -5.43 12.18
CA LYS A 115 -6.02 -6.57 12.20
C LYS A 115 -5.22 -7.83 12.51
N PRO A 116 -5.12 -8.17 13.77
CA PRO A 116 -4.39 -9.38 14.14
C PRO A 116 -4.96 -10.59 13.42
N ALA A 117 -4.06 -11.44 12.94
CA ALA A 117 -4.47 -12.58 12.15
C ALA A 117 -5.43 -13.49 12.88
N ASN A 118 -5.32 -13.56 14.21
CA ASN A 118 -6.18 -14.43 14.97
C ASN A 118 -7.44 -13.75 15.45
N ALA A 119 -7.71 -12.53 15.00
CA ALA A 119 -8.92 -11.81 15.39
C ALA A 119 -9.97 -11.92 14.31
N ASN A 120 -10.18 -13.08 13.81
CA ASN A 120 -11.15 -13.31 12.76
C ASN A 120 -12.55 -13.37 13.38
N PRO A 121 -13.46 -12.51 12.97
CA PRO A 121 -14.80 -12.50 13.56
C PRO A 121 -15.51 -13.83 13.43
N ALA A 122 -15.24 -14.57 12.38
CA ALA A 122 -15.92 -15.85 12.19
C ALA A 122 -15.59 -16.84 13.27
N ARG A 123 -14.50 -16.65 13.94
CA ARG A 123 -14.13 -17.59 14.98
C ARG A 123 -14.75 -17.30 16.30
N ILE A 124 -15.34 -16.17 16.42
CA ILE A 124 -15.92 -15.80 17.68
C ILE A 124 -17.20 -16.52 17.91
N ASP A 125 -17.79 -16.95 16.87
CA ASP A 125 -19.02 -17.67 17.04
C ASP A 125 -18.85 -18.98 17.71
#